data_aa53d212afee72504671f7b7cf71c40f
#
_entry.id   aa53d212afee72504671f7b7cf71c40f
#
_cell.length_a   1.000
_cell.length_b   1.000
_cell.length_c   1.000
_cell.angle_alpha   90.00
_cell.angle_beta   90.00
_cell.angle_gamma   90.00
#
_symmetry.space_group_name_H-M   'P 1'
#
loop_
_entity.id
_entity.type
_entity.pdbx_description
1 polymer ?
#
loop_
_entity_poly.entity_id
_entity_poly.type
_entity_poly.pdbx_seq_one_letter_code
_entity_poly.pdbx_strand_id
1 'polypeptide(L)'
;EWETTVERMGRWIDFRNDYKTLYPWFMESVWWAFSQLVKKGLVYRGVKVMPYSTACATPLSNFEAGQNYKDVVDNTVLVGFRLDENPNRWLVAWTTTPWTLPSNLAVAVHPDLDYVVAKDKETGVEYVLLECRLCELKNDNVEIVEKLKGSALVGKTYQPLFPYFTHMKAERGAFRVVSGTFVTTDQGTGVVHEAPYFGEIDYQTCLEAGIITKDMKIVCPVDETGKFTAEVPDWAGGYVKAADKSIIK
;
A
#
# COMPACT_ATOMS: atom_id res chain seq x y z
N GLU A 1 -3.13 25.04 -44.86
CA GLU A 1 -1.70 24.88 -44.48
C GLU A 1 -1.29 23.41 -44.39
N TRP A 2 -1.94 22.58 -43.58
CA TRP A 2 -1.58 21.16 -43.40
C TRP A 2 -1.64 20.36 -44.71
N GLU A 3 -2.68 20.51 -45.48
CA GLU A 3 -2.85 19.87 -46.80
C GLU A 3 -1.65 20.16 -47.69
N THR A 4 -1.35 21.45 -47.92
CA THR A 4 -0.21 21.89 -48.73
C THR A 4 1.12 21.37 -48.23
N THR A 5 1.33 21.36 -46.90
CA THR A 5 2.57 20.88 -46.28
C THR A 5 2.74 19.37 -46.48
N VAL A 6 1.68 18.58 -46.24
CA VAL A 6 1.72 17.12 -46.33
C VAL A 6 1.88 16.67 -47.79
N GLU A 7 1.19 17.32 -48.72
CA GLU A 7 1.34 17.09 -50.16
C GLU A 7 2.79 17.41 -50.62
N ARG A 8 3.34 18.53 -50.14
CA ARG A 8 4.72 18.91 -50.42
C ARG A 8 5.73 17.87 -49.97
N MET A 9 5.47 17.19 -48.87
CA MET A 9 6.30 16.07 -48.35
C MET A 9 6.10 14.76 -49.14
N GLY A 10 5.24 14.75 -50.13
CA GLY A 10 4.98 13.58 -50.98
C GLY A 10 4.09 12.54 -50.36
N ARG A 11 3.30 12.88 -49.33
CA ARG A 11 2.34 11.96 -48.70
C ARG A 11 0.94 12.18 -49.31
N TRP A 12 0.38 11.13 -49.86
CA TRP A 12 -0.93 11.18 -50.53
C TRP A 12 -2.02 10.79 -49.50
N ILE A 13 -2.88 11.74 -49.23
CA ILE A 13 -4.01 11.61 -48.32
C ILE A 13 -5.20 12.34 -48.93
N ASP A 14 -6.39 11.74 -48.85
CA ASP A 14 -7.63 12.48 -49.14
C ASP A 14 -8.01 13.31 -47.90
N PHE A 15 -7.65 14.60 -47.90
CA PHE A 15 -7.94 15.52 -46.80
C PHE A 15 -9.43 15.86 -46.63
N ARG A 16 -10.27 15.50 -47.56
CA ARG A 16 -11.74 15.76 -47.51
C ARG A 16 -12.49 14.57 -46.93
N ASN A 17 -12.02 13.33 -47.22
CA ASN A 17 -12.62 12.10 -46.75
C ASN A 17 -11.59 11.29 -45.98
N ASP A 18 -10.84 11.96 -45.13
CA ASP A 18 -9.77 11.35 -44.35
C ASP A 18 -10.28 10.57 -43.10
N TYR A 19 -9.38 9.84 -42.50
CA TYR A 19 -9.62 9.18 -41.22
C TYR A 19 -9.45 10.18 -40.08
N LYS A 20 -10.56 10.51 -39.41
CA LYS A 20 -10.58 11.36 -38.22
C LYS A 20 -11.40 10.73 -37.11
N THR A 21 -10.78 10.54 -35.94
CA THR A 21 -11.48 10.05 -34.74
C THR A 21 -12.48 11.07 -34.17
N LEU A 22 -12.43 12.34 -34.64
CA LEU A 22 -13.36 13.40 -34.27
C LEU A 22 -14.72 13.30 -35.00
N TYR A 23 -14.84 12.50 -36.05
CA TYR A 23 -16.11 12.35 -36.76
C TYR A 23 -17.17 11.69 -35.86
N PRO A 24 -18.41 12.22 -35.81
CA PRO A 24 -19.48 11.66 -35.00
C PRO A 24 -19.75 10.17 -35.28
N TRP A 25 -19.74 9.75 -36.53
CA TRP A 25 -19.95 8.36 -36.92
C TRP A 25 -18.81 7.43 -36.43
N PHE A 26 -17.56 7.94 -36.30
CA PHE A 26 -16.47 7.19 -35.71
C PHE A 26 -16.70 7.03 -34.21
N MET A 27 -17.01 8.12 -33.50
CA MET A 27 -17.34 8.10 -32.08
C MET A 27 -18.51 7.16 -31.77
N GLU A 28 -19.56 7.18 -32.60
CA GLU A 28 -20.73 6.30 -32.49
C GLU A 28 -20.30 4.81 -32.59
N SER A 29 -19.42 4.48 -33.54
CA SER A 29 -18.90 3.12 -33.69
C SER A 29 -18.11 2.65 -32.42
N VAL A 30 -17.29 3.52 -31.83
CA VAL A 30 -16.56 3.24 -30.57
C VAL A 30 -17.54 3.03 -29.42
N TRP A 31 -18.55 3.92 -29.30
CA TRP A 31 -19.59 3.80 -28.28
C TRP A 31 -20.42 2.53 -28.42
N TRP A 32 -20.72 2.16 -29.67
CA TRP A 32 -21.41 0.90 -29.93
C TRP A 32 -20.59 -0.31 -29.46
N ALA A 33 -19.31 -0.37 -29.83
CA ALA A 33 -18.41 -1.45 -29.40
C ALA A 33 -18.32 -1.52 -27.86
N PHE A 34 -18.14 -0.37 -27.19
CA PHE A 34 -18.13 -0.28 -25.74
C PHE A 34 -19.47 -0.77 -25.12
N SER A 35 -20.60 -0.39 -25.72
CA SER A 35 -21.92 -0.85 -25.25
C SER A 35 -22.08 -2.37 -25.31
N GLN A 36 -21.49 -3.04 -26.33
CA GLN A 36 -21.52 -4.49 -26.43
C GLN A 36 -20.70 -5.14 -25.30
N LEU A 37 -19.57 -4.55 -24.91
CA LEU A 37 -18.77 -5.03 -23.77
C LEU A 37 -19.51 -4.87 -22.44
N VAL A 38 -20.19 -3.73 -22.25
CA VAL A 38 -21.03 -3.51 -21.05
C VAL A 38 -22.17 -4.53 -20.99
N LYS A 39 -22.89 -4.77 -22.11
CA LYS A 39 -23.98 -5.76 -22.19
C LYS A 39 -23.51 -7.18 -21.85
N LYS A 40 -22.26 -7.51 -22.17
CA LYS A 40 -21.63 -8.81 -21.86
C LYS A 40 -21.11 -8.90 -20.43
N GLY A 41 -21.23 -7.85 -19.60
CA GLY A 41 -20.69 -7.81 -18.24
C GLY A 41 -19.16 -7.76 -18.14
N LEU A 42 -18.47 -7.41 -19.25
CA LEU A 42 -17.01 -7.36 -19.31
C LEU A 42 -16.45 -6.01 -18.86
N VAL A 43 -17.30 -5.02 -18.64
CA VAL A 43 -16.93 -3.69 -18.15
C VAL A 43 -17.42 -3.53 -16.72
N TYR A 44 -16.51 -3.20 -15.82
CA TYR A 44 -16.82 -2.95 -14.42
C TYR A 44 -16.00 -1.76 -13.91
N ARG A 45 -16.46 -1.13 -12.85
CA ARG A 45 -15.69 -0.09 -12.15
C ARG A 45 -14.78 -0.76 -11.13
N GLY A 46 -13.47 -0.54 -11.26
CA GLY A 46 -12.46 -1.10 -10.38
C GLY A 46 -11.57 -0.04 -9.77
N VAL A 47 -10.79 -0.47 -8.76
CA VAL A 47 -9.74 0.32 -8.14
C VAL A 47 -8.40 -0.30 -8.51
N LYS A 48 -7.42 0.54 -8.76
CA LYS A 48 -6.03 0.15 -8.99
C LYS A 48 -5.11 1.06 -8.21
N VAL A 49 -4.18 0.48 -7.48
CA VAL A 49 -3.08 1.22 -6.84
C VAL A 49 -2.07 1.61 -7.92
N MET A 50 -1.73 2.88 -7.98
CA MET A 50 -0.83 3.43 -9.01
C MET A 50 0.12 4.45 -8.40
N PRO A 51 1.35 4.62 -8.96
CA PRO A 51 2.18 5.76 -8.66
C PRO A 51 1.42 7.07 -8.90
N TYR A 52 1.56 8.01 -7.99
CA TYR A 52 0.80 9.25 -7.99
C TYR A 52 1.69 10.45 -7.69
N SER A 53 1.55 11.52 -8.49
CA SER A 53 2.23 12.79 -8.25
C SER A 53 1.32 13.73 -7.47
N THR A 54 1.65 13.98 -6.21
CA THR A 54 0.91 14.95 -5.38
C THR A 54 1.14 16.39 -5.83
N ALA A 55 2.25 16.67 -6.53
CA ALA A 55 2.55 17.99 -7.08
C ALA A 55 1.70 18.33 -8.31
N CYS A 56 1.41 17.32 -9.15
CA CYS A 56 0.58 17.48 -10.34
C CYS A 56 -0.88 17.06 -10.10
N ALA A 57 -1.18 16.43 -8.95
CA ALA A 57 -2.47 15.84 -8.61
C ALA A 57 -2.98 14.86 -9.69
N THR A 58 -2.06 14.01 -10.21
CA THR A 58 -2.36 13.03 -11.26
C THR A 58 -1.66 11.70 -11.03
N PRO A 59 -2.28 10.57 -11.43
CA PRO A 59 -1.57 9.30 -11.51
C PRO A 59 -0.45 9.35 -12.56
N LEU A 60 0.61 8.60 -12.32
CA LEU A 60 1.76 8.50 -13.21
C LEU A 60 1.73 7.16 -13.95
N SER A 61 2.14 7.17 -15.22
CA SER A 61 2.48 5.94 -15.93
C SER A 61 3.76 5.31 -15.36
N ASN A 62 3.96 4.01 -15.61
CA ASN A 62 5.21 3.33 -15.17
C ASN A 62 6.46 4.01 -15.76
N PHE A 63 6.35 4.54 -16.97
CA PHE A 63 7.45 5.26 -17.63
C PHE A 63 7.78 6.57 -16.90
N GLU A 64 6.77 7.36 -16.55
CA GLU A 64 6.95 8.61 -15.79
C GLU A 64 7.46 8.36 -14.38
N ALA A 65 6.93 7.36 -13.69
CA ALA A 65 7.38 6.98 -12.36
C ALA A 65 8.85 6.53 -12.34
N GLY A 66 9.34 5.95 -13.45
CA GLY A 66 10.73 5.50 -13.61
C GLY A 66 11.74 6.61 -13.91
N GLN A 67 11.31 7.88 -14.06
CA GLN A 67 12.19 8.98 -14.45
C GLN A 67 12.71 9.78 -13.25
N ASN A 68 13.89 10.40 -13.44
CA ASN A 68 14.46 11.39 -12.52
C ASN A 68 14.62 10.90 -11.07
N TYR A 69 15.03 9.65 -10.88
CA TYR A 69 15.36 9.12 -9.56
C TYR A 69 16.47 9.93 -8.90
N LYS A 70 16.33 10.20 -7.62
CA LYS A 70 17.31 10.91 -6.79
C LYS A 70 17.40 10.24 -5.44
N ASP A 71 18.60 10.20 -4.88
CA ASP A 71 18.81 9.80 -3.51
C ASP A 71 18.23 10.87 -2.58
N VAL A 72 17.37 10.44 -1.66
CA VAL A 72 16.77 11.30 -0.64
C VAL A 72 16.92 10.65 0.74
N VAL A 73 17.01 11.47 1.78
CA VAL A 73 17.06 10.98 3.16
C VAL A 73 15.61 10.87 3.67
N ASP A 74 15.22 9.65 4.01
CA ASP A 74 13.91 9.37 4.62
C ASP A 74 14.06 8.84 6.05
N ASN A 75 13.06 9.16 6.89
CA ASN A 75 12.99 8.61 8.23
C ASN A 75 12.57 7.15 8.17
N THR A 76 13.24 6.30 8.94
CA THR A 76 12.85 4.90 9.13
C THR A 76 12.44 4.68 10.57
N VAL A 77 11.51 3.77 10.80
CA VAL A 77 11.04 3.45 12.14
C VAL A 77 10.80 1.96 12.30
N LEU A 78 11.16 1.44 13.48
CA LEU A 78 10.70 0.14 13.97
C LEU A 78 9.41 0.37 14.76
N VAL A 79 8.36 -0.36 14.40
CA VAL A 79 7.02 -0.21 14.97
C VAL A 79 6.59 -1.52 15.61
N GLY A 80 6.17 -1.46 16.86
CA GLY A 80 5.66 -2.62 17.60
C GLY A 80 4.13 -2.70 17.54
N PHE A 81 3.61 -3.80 17.03
CA PHE A 81 2.18 -4.13 17.03
C PHE A 81 1.88 -5.09 18.16
N ARG A 82 1.19 -4.61 19.18
CA ARG A 82 0.89 -5.37 20.40
C ARG A 82 -0.15 -6.44 20.14
N LEU A 83 0.17 -7.71 20.40
CA LEU A 83 -0.78 -8.81 20.23
C LEU A 83 -1.89 -8.76 21.27
N ASP A 84 -3.14 -9.04 20.84
CA ASP A 84 -4.31 -9.05 21.74
C ASP A 84 -4.21 -10.19 22.77
N GLU A 85 -3.67 -11.36 22.39
CA GLU A 85 -3.53 -12.53 23.26
C GLU A 85 -2.45 -12.39 24.33
N ASN A 86 -1.43 -11.57 24.07
CA ASN A 86 -0.35 -11.28 25.01
C ASN A 86 0.12 -9.82 24.84
N PRO A 87 -0.36 -8.89 25.67
CA PRO A 87 -0.02 -7.47 25.58
C PRO A 87 1.47 -7.14 25.75
N ASN A 88 2.27 -8.07 26.30
CA ASN A 88 3.72 -7.90 26.39
C ASN A 88 4.45 -8.37 25.12
N ARG A 89 3.77 -9.03 24.18
CA ARG A 89 4.34 -9.55 22.94
C ARG A 89 3.97 -8.67 21.77
N TRP A 90 4.99 -8.17 21.08
CA TRP A 90 4.86 -7.18 20.03
C TRP A 90 5.48 -7.71 18.72
N LEU A 91 4.71 -7.70 17.64
CA LEU A 91 5.23 -7.90 16.29
C LEU A 91 5.99 -6.64 15.89
N VAL A 92 7.24 -6.75 15.51
CA VAL A 92 8.09 -5.61 15.16
C VAL A 92 8.18 -5.49 13.64
N ALA A 93 7.57 -4.46 13.07
CA ALA A 93 7.71 -4.11 11.66
C ALA A 93 8.72 -2.98 11.48
N TRP A 94 9.29 -2.89 10.27
CA TRP A 94 10.14 -1.79 9.84
C TRP A 94 9.50 -1.08 8.65
N THR A 95 9.48 0.24 8.66
CA THR A 95 8.95 1.04 7.55
C THR A 95 9.80 2.27 7.27
N THR A 96 9.86 2.68 5.99
CA THR A 96 10.44 3.93 5.49
C THR A 96 9.37 4.99 5.23
N THR A 97 8.09 4.64 5.42
CA THR A 97 6.94 5.51 5.13
C THR A 97 6.04 5.62 6.36
N PRO A 98 6.48 6.29 7.45
CA PRO A 98 5.70 6.40 8.68
C PRO A 98 4.31 6.99 8.47
N TRP A 99 4.13 7.86 7.47
CA TRP A 99 2.86 8.48 7.14
C TRP A 99 1.76 7.49 6.70
N THR A 100 2.12 6.24 6.34
CA THR A 100 1.13 5.20 6.02
C THR A 100 0.60 4.45 7.25
N LEU A 101 1.29 4.54 8.39
CA LEU A 101 0.91 3.84 9.63
C LEU A 101 -0.52 4.15 10.13
N PRO A 102 -1.04 5.40 10.02
CA PRO A 102 -2.43 5.68 10.37
C PRO A 102 -3.46 4.88 9.55
N SER A 103 -3.06 4.34 8.40
CA SER A 103 -3.89 3.52 7.50
C SER A 103 -3.59 2.03 7.60
N ASN A 104 -2.86 1.60 8.61
CA ASN A 104 -2.58 0.19 8.85
C ASN A 104 -3.88 -0.60 9.02
N LEU A 105 -4.02 -1.72 8.29
CA LEU A 105 -5.15 -2.65 8.43
C LEU A 105 -4.71 -4.09 8.70
N ALA A 106 -3.44 -4.44 8.39
CA ALA A 106 -2.88 -5.75 8.64
C ALA A 106 -1.37 -5.67 8.83
N VAL A 107 -0.77 -6.77 9.26
CA VAL A 107 0.67 -7.02 9.14
C VAL A 107 0.87 -8.37 8.46
N ALA A 108 1.84 -8.45 7.53
CA ALA A 108 2.16 -9.68 6.82
C ALA A 108 3.42 -10.33 7.37
N VAL A 109 3.40 -11.66 7.41
CA VAL A 109 4.55 -12.52 7.74
C VAL A 109 4.68 -13.63 6.70
N HIS A 110 5.90 -14.10 6.46
CA HIS A 110 6.10 -15.26 5.59
C HIS A 110 5.79 -16.55 6.36
N PRO A 111 4.87 -17.41 5.91
CA PRO A 111 4.41 -18.56 6.68
C PRO A 111 5.52 -19.59 6.97
N ASP A 112 6.48 -19.76 6.06
CA ASP A 112 7.51 -20.81 6.12
C ASP A 112 8.82 -20.37 6.76
N LEU A 113 9.02 -19.06 7.01
CA LEU A 113 10.24 -18.55 7.62
C LEU A 113 10.24 -18.73 9.13
N ASP A 114 11.46 -18.74 9.71
CA ASP A 114 11.68 -18.90 11.14
C ASP A 114 11.67 -17.55 11.85
N TYR A 115 10.73 -17.40 12.78
CA TYR A 115 10.57 -16.26 13.67
C TYR A 115 11.03 -16.61 15.09
N VAL A 116 11.44 -15.62 15.81
CA VAL A 116 11.78 -15.74 17.24
C VAL A 116 10.97 -14.76 18.08
N VAL A 117 10.75 -15.15 19.31
CA VAL A 117 10.32 -14.25 20.37
C VAL A 117 11.56 -13.89 21.18
N ALA A 118 11.99 -12.66 21.05
CA ALA A 118 13.14 -12.11 21.76
C ALA A 118 12.64 -11.25 22.94
N LYS A 119 12.92 -11.70 24.15
CA LYS A 119 12.52 -11.00 25.38
C LYS A 119 13.60 -10.04 25.81
N ASP A 120 13.25 -8.79 25.98
CA ASP A 120 14.08 -7.78 26.61
C ASP A 120 14.19 -8.04 28.12
N LYS A 121 15.40 -8.17 28.63
CA LYS A 121 15.66 -8.52 30.03
C LYS A 121 15.38 -7.38 31.01
N GLU A 122 15.38 -6.14 30.55
CA GLU A 122 15.13 -4.97 31.38
C GLU A 122 13.63 -4.65 31.47
N THR A 123 12.95 -4.61 30.30
CA THR A 123 11.56 -4.21 30.22
C THR A 123 10.59 -5.38 30.31
N GLY A 124 11.05 -6.61 30.04
CA GLY A 124 10.22 -7.80 29.93
C GLY A 124 9.36 -7.88 28.68
N VAL A 125 9.50 -6.94 27.77
CA VAL A 125 8.77 -6.91 26.50
C VAL A 125 9.31 -8.01 25.56
N GLU A 126 8.42 -8.68 24.88
CA GLU A 126 8.72 -9.75 23.93
C GLU A 126 8.55 -9.22 22.50
N TYR A 127 9.62 -9.22 21.72
CA TYR A 127 9.64 -8.80 20.33
C TYR A 127 9.60 -10.00 19.40
N VAL A 128 8.68 -9.99 18.44
CA VAL A 128 8.53 -11.03 17.41
C VAL A 128 9.04 -10.52 16.07
N LEU A 129 10.06 -11.19 15.52
CA LEU A 129 10.66 -10.87 14.22
C LEU A 129 11.39 -12.10 13.68
N LEU A 130 11.88 -12.04 12.43
CA LEU A 130 12.71 -13.11 11.86
C LEU A 130 13.98 -13.33 12.68
N GLU A 131 14.35 -14.59 12.90
CA GLU A 131 15.59 -14.97 13.62
C GLU A 131 16.83 -14.32 13.00
N CYS A 132 16.95 -14.38 11.66
CA CYS A 132 18.08 -13.79 10.94
C CYS A 132 18.12 -12.25 10.96
N ARG A 133 17.05 -11.60 11.43
CA ARG A 133 16.94 -10.12 11.52
C ARG A 133 16.92 -9.60 12.96
N LEU A 134 17.32 -10.43 13.92
CA LEU A 134 17.35 -10.03 15.33
C LEU A 134 18.24 -8.81 15.60
N CYS A 135 19.29 -8.60 14.79
CA CYS A 135 20.17 -7.44 14.88
C CYS A 135 19.46 -6.10 14.63
N GLU A 136 18.30 -6.11 13.96
CA GLU A 136 17.54 -4.87 13.70
C GLU A 136 16.97 -4.24 14.97
N LEU A 137 16.77 -5.01 16.05
CA LEU A 137 16.33 -4.46 17.33
C LEU A 137 17.35 -3.48 17.91
N LYS A 138 18.65 -3.61 17.52
CA LYS A 138 19.76 -2.80 18.08
C LYS A 138 19.78 -2.82 19.60
N ASN A 139 19.40 -3.94 20.18
CA ASN A 139 19.34 -4.19 21.61
C ASN A 139 20.05 -5.51 21.91
N ASP A 140 21.21 -5.44 22.53
CA ASP A 140 22.02 -6.62 22.89
C ASP A 140 21.52 -7.32 24.17
N ASN A 141 20.55 -6.71 24.88
CA ASN A 141 20.02 -7.23 26.16
C ASN A 141 18.74 -8.05 25.98
N VAL A 142 18.64 -8.78 24.85
CA VAL A 142 17.52 -9.66 24.56
C VAL A 142 17.92 -11.13 24.66
N GLU A 143 16.97 -11.99 25.02
CA GLU A 143 17.12 -13.43 24.93
C GLU A 143 16.00 -14.07 24.13
N ILE A 144 16.33 -15.09 23.33
CA ILE A 144 15.34 -15.84 22.57
C ILE A 144 14.63 -16.80 23.53
N VAL A 145 13.34 -16.58 23.74
CA VAL A 145 12.49 -17.41 24.60
C VAL A 145 11.65 -18.42 23.85
N GLU A 146 11.39 -18.18 22.55
CA GLU A 146 10.58 -19.06 21.72
C GLU A 146 11.04 -18.96 20.26
N LYS A 147 10.96 -20.08 19.53
CA LYS A 147 11.14 -20.16 18.08
C LYS A 147 9.86 -20.72 17.45
N LEU A 148 9.40 -20.12 16.38
CA LEU A 148 8.16 -20.52 15.72
C LEU A 148 8.20 -20.23 14.20
N LYS A 149 7.39 -20.94 13.45
CA LYS A 149 7.17 -20.62 12.04
C LYS A 149 6.20 -19.45 11.90
N GLY A 150 6.35 -18.66 10.83
CA GLY A 150 5.41 -17.57 10.56
C GLY A 150 3.96 -18.03 10.45
N SER A 151 3.72 -19.27 9.98
CA SER A 151 2.38 -19.87 9.96
C SER A 151 1.68 -19.90 11.33
N ALA A 152 2.42 -19.98 12.43
CA ALA A 152 1.88 -19.93 13.80
C ALA A 152 1.45 -18.50 14.22
N LEU A 153 1.88 -17.48 13.50
CA LEU A 153 1.50 -16.09 13.72
C LEU A 153 0.26 -15.70 12.91
N VAL A 154 0.03 -16.33 11.76
CA VAL A 154 -1.10 -16.01 10.86
C VAL A 154 -2.43 -16.16 11.60
N GLY A 155 -3.29 -15.16 11.46
CA GLY A 155 -4.60 -15.09 12.11
C GLY A 155 -4.60 -14.45 13.50
N LYS A 156 -3.44 -14.28 14.15
CA LYS A 156 -3.35 -13.56 15.43
C LYS A 156 -3.76 -12.11 15.23
N THR A 157 -4.49 -11.55 16.21
CA THR A 157 -4.96 -10.16 16.17
C THR A 157 -4.08 -9.27 17.04
N TYR A 158 -4.06 -8.00 16.73
CA TYR A 158 -3.27 -7.01 17.46
C TYR A 158 -4.07 -5.71 17.70
N GLN A 159 -3.56 -4.90 18.61
CA GLN A 159 -4.13 -3.61 18.92
C GLN A 159 -3.76 -2.60 17.83
N PRO A 160 -4.72 -1.84 17.25
CA PRO A 160 -4.44 -0.76 16.32
C PRO A 160 -3.45 0.26 16.93
N LEU A 161 -2.51 0.75 16.11
CA LEU A 161 -1.57 1.80 16.53
C LEU A 161 -2.28 3.14 16.82
N PHE A 162 -3.33 3.41 16.04
CA PHE A 162 -4.11 4.64 16.08
C PHE A 162 -5.61 4.34 16.20
N PRO A 163 -6.42 5.26 16.68
CA PRO A 163 -7.87 5.05 16.86
C PRO A 163 -8.65 5.08 15.54
N TYR A 164 -7.96 5.26 14.41
CA TYR A 164 -8.58 5.36 13.10
C TYR A 164 -8.93 3.98 12.54
N PHE A 165 -10.04 3.90 11.80
CA PHE A 165 -10.49 2.67 11.11
C PHE A 165 -10.70 1.44 12.01
N THR A 166 -10.75 1.62 13.33
CA THR A 166 -10.90 0.53 14.31
C THR A 166 -12.19 -0.28 14.14
N HIS A 167 -13.23 0.31 13.56
CA HIS A 167 -14.48 -0.38 13.20
C HIS A 167 -14.23 -1.55 12.24
N MET A 168 -13.21 -1.47 11.40
CA MET A 168 -12.86 -2.53 10.46
C MET A 168 -12.37 -3.82 11.16
N LYS A 169 -11.97 -3.75 12.43
CA LYS A 169 -11.61 -4.95 13.21
C LYS A 169 -12.82 -5.89 13.35
N ALA A 170 -13.95 -5.35 13.74
CA ALA A 170 -15.19 -6.12 13.91
C ALA A 170 -15.89 -6.43 12.57
N GLU A 171 -15.90 -5.48 11.65
CA GLU A 171 -16.65 -5.59 10.39
C GLU A 171 -15.94 -6.47 9.35
N ARG A 172 -14.60 -6.45 9.32
CA ARG A 172 -13.78 -7.05 8.27
C ARG A 172 -12.65 -7.94 8.77
N GLY A 173 -12.47 -8.07 10.07
CA GLY A 173 -11.35 -8.80 10.65
C GLY A 173 -9.99 -8.14 10.33
N ALA A 174 -9.94 -6.82 10.19
CA ALA A 174 -8.68 -6.08 10.09
C ALA A 174 -7.88 -6.17 11.41
N PHE A 175 -6.67 -5.63 11.41
CA PHE A 175 -5.73 -5.65 12.54
C PHE A 175 -5.38 -7.07 12.96
N ARG A 176 -5.06 -7.89 11.98
CA ARG A 176 -4.58 -9.27 12.16
C ARG A 176 -3.34 -9.55 11.31
N VAL A 177 -2.64 -10.60 11.67
CA VAL A 177 -1.51 -11.13 10.90
C VAL A 177 -2.03 -11.90 9.69
N VAL A 178 -1.52 -11.58 8.52
CA VAL A 178 -1.83 -12.25 7.26
C VAL A 178 -0.60 -12.95 6.68
N SER A 179 -0.82 -13.93 5.83
CA SER A 179 0.26 -14.61 5.13
C SER A 179 0.73 -13.77 3.93
N GLY A 180 2.05 -13.57 3.80
CA GLY A 180 2.64 -12.84 2.67
C GLY A 180 3.94 -13.52 2.21
N THR A 181 3.90 -14.24 1.08
CA THR A 181 5.08 -14.90 0.52
C THR A 181 6.09 -13.93 -0.09
N PHE A 182 5.72 -12.67 -0.26
CA PHE A 182 6.60 -11.58 -0.69
C PHE A 182 7.55 -11.09 0.41
N VAL A 183 7.30 -11.45 1.68
CA VAL A 183 8.17 -11.08 2.80
C VAL A 183 9.50 -11.80 2.66
N THR A 184 10.60 -11.04 2.61
CA THR A 184 11.95 -11.56 2.41
C THR A 184 12.80 -11.49 3.67
N THR A 185 13.99 -12.11 3.62
CA THR A 185 14.98 -12.07 4.70
C THR A 185 16.02 -10.97 4.55
N ASP A 186 16.00 -10.26 3.43
CA ASP A 186 17.07 -9.33 3.03
C ASP A 186 16.96 -7.97 3.71
N GLN A 187 15.73 -7.52 3.98
CA GLN A 187 15.45 -6.21 4.55
C GLN A 187 14.39 -6.27 5.66
N GLY A 188 14.41 -5.25 6.52
CA GLY A 188 13.44 -5.10 7.59
C GLY A 188 13.54 -6.18 8.66
N THR A 189 12.43 -6.52 9.25
CA THR A 189 12.30 -7.44 10.40
C THR A 189 11.62 -8.76 10.05
N GLY A 190 11.12 -8.90 8.80
CA GLY A 190 10.27 -10.00 8.39
C GLY A 190 8.80 -9.86 8.80
N VAL A 191 8.43 -8.72 9.36
CA VAL A 191 7.04 -8.32 9.61
C VAL A 191 6.79 -7.06 8.80
N VAL A 192 5.84 -7.11 7.87
CA VAL A 192 5.53 -6.01 6.95
C VAL A 192 4.19 -5.39 7.35
N HIS A 193 4.19 -4.08 7.51
CA HIS A 193 2.99 -3.28 7.72
C HIS A 193 2.21 -3.14 6.42
N GLU A 194 0.91 -3.41 6.45
CA GLU A 194 0.02 -3.37 5.29
C GLU A 194 -0.93 -2.18 5.36
N ALA A 195 -0.82 -1.29 4.35
CA ALA A 195 -1.71 -0.15 4.13
C ALA A 195 -2.27 -0.22 2.71
N PRO A 196 -3.42 -0.88 2.49
CA PRO A 196 -3.87 -1.38 1.19
C PRO A 196 -4.08 -0.31 0.11
N TYR A 197 -4.21 0.96 0.49
CA TYR A 197 -4.41 2.04 -0.49
C TYR A 197 -3.12 2.75 -0.90
N PHE A 198 -1.98 2.38 -0.32
CA PHE A 198 -0.68 2.99 -0.58
C PHE A 198 0.35 2.02 -1.17
N GLY A 199 0.02 0.73 -1.27
CA GLY A 199 0.85 -0.30 -1.88
C GLY A 199 0.03 -1.28 -2.71
N GLU A 200 0.53 -1.69 -3.88
CA GLU A 200 -0.16 -2.67 -4.73
C GLU A 200 -0.15 -4.06 -4.07
N ILE A 201 0.98 -4.44 -3.47
CA ILE A 201 1.12 -5.71 -2.73
C ILE A 201 0.20 -5.71 -1.52
N ASP A 202 0.17 -4.62 -0.75
CA ASP A 202 -0.69 -4.44 0.41
C ASP A 202 -2.18 -4.57 0.02
N TYR A 203 -2.55 -3.96 -1.13
CA TYR A 203 -3.90 -4.05 -1.66
C TYR A 203 -4.29 -5.50 -1.97
N GLN A 204 -3.44 -6.24 -2.71
CA GLN A 204 -3.71 -7.62 -3.06
C GLN A 204 -3.76 -8.52 -1.83
N THR A 205 -2.81 -8.38 -0.91
CA THR A 205 -2.76 -9.14 0.35
C THR A 205 -4.01 -8.92 1.20
N CYS A 206 -4.44 -7.68 1.38
CA CYS A 206 -5.65 -7.35 2.12
C CYS A 206 -6.93 -7.82 1.41
N LEU A 207 -6.94 -7.85 0.07
CA LEU A 207 -8.04 -8.38 -0.74
C LEU A 207 -8.15 -9.90 -0.59
N GLU A 208 -7.05 -10.63 -0.73
CA GLU A 208 -6.98 -12.08 -0.54
C GLU A 208 -7.34 -12.50 0.88
N ALA A 209 -6.93 -11.71 1.87
CA ALA A 209 -7.31 -11.92 3.25
C ALA A 209 -8.79 -11.54 3.55
N GLY A 210 -9.54 -10.95 2.61
CA GLY A 210 -10.93 -10.53 2.80
C GLY A 210 -11.11 -9.32 3.72
N ILE A 211 -10.03 -8.61 4.05
CA ILE A 211 -10.07 -7.37 4.85
C ILE A 211 -10.70 -6.24 4.04
N ILE A 212 -10.39 -6.18 2.75
CA ILE A 212 -11.03 -5.28 1.78
C ILE A 212 -11.71 -6.09 0.68
N THR A 213 -12.64 -5.46 -0.05
CA THR A 213 -13.29 -6.04 -1.22
C THR A 213 -13.29 -5.04 -2.37
N LYS A 214 -13.43 -5.53 -3.61
CA LYS A 214 -13.43 -4.67 -4.81
C LYS A 214 -14.58 -3.65 -4.82
N ASP A 215 -15.68 -3.97 -4.16
CA ASP A 215 -16.91 -3.18 -4.15
C ASP A 215 -17.04 -2.25 -2.93
N MET A 216 -16.10 -2.34 -1.96
CA MET A 216 -16.18 -1.49 -0.79
C MET A 216 -15.74 -0.06 -1.09
N LYS A 217 -16.31 0.90 -0.36
CA LYS A 217 -15.83 2.27 -0.40
C LYS A 217 -14.38 2.31 0.10
N ILE A 218 -13.51 2.85 -0.73
CA ILE A 218 -12.10 3.06 -0.38
C ILE A 218 -12.03 4.12 0.72
N VAL A 219 -11.28 3.82 1.76
CA VAL A 219 -10.91 4.78 2.78
C VAL A 219 -9.45 5.15 2.55
N CYS A 220 -9.23 6.19 1.75
CA CYS A 220 -7.92 6.77 1.55
C CYS A 220 -7.85 8.09 2.34
N PRO A 221 -7.17 8.13 3.49
CA PRO A 221 -7.13 9.34 4.32
C PRO A 221 -6.14 10.38 3.81
N VAL A 222 -5.83 10.36 2.53
CA VAL A 222 -4.93 11.32 1.86
C VAL A 222 -5.64 11.84 0.62
N ASP A 223 -5.66 13.16 0.45
CA ASP A 223 -6.25 13.82 -0.69
C ASP A 223 -5.34 13.85 -1.92
N GLU A 224 -5.84 14.38 -3.03
CA GLU A 224 -5.13 14.47 -4.30
C GLU A 224 -3.84 15.32 -4.22
N THR A 225 -3.71 16.17 -3.22
CA THR A 225 -2.51 17.00 -2.99
C THR A 225 -1.52 16.40 -2.00
N GLY A 226 -1.78 15.17 -1.53
CA GLY A 226 -0.94 14.46 -0.58
C GLY A 226 -1.09 14.94 0.87
N LYS A 227 -2.26 15.50 1.23
CA LYS A 227 -2.55 15.94 2.59
C LYS A 227 -3.53 15.00 3.26
N PHE A 228 -3.36 14.82 4.57
CA PHE A 228 -4.32 14.05 5.35
C PHE A 228 -5.71 14.67 5.34
N THR A 229 -6.72 13.81 5.19
CA THR A 229 -8.13 14.20 5.24
C THR A 229 -8.66 14.18 6.70
N ALA A 230 -9.93 14.52 6.88
CA ALA A 230 -10.57 14.53 8.20
C ALA A 230 -10.70 13.12 8.84
N GLU A 231 -10.51 12.04 8.08
CA GLU A 231 -10.46 10.67 8.62
C GLU A 231 -9.27 10.44 9.56
N VAL A 232 -8.23 11.26 9.44
CA VAL A 232 -7.06 11.25 10.33
C VAL A 232 -6.90 12.64 10.94
N PRO A 233 -7.74 13.00 11.93
CA PRO A 233 -7.90 14.37 12.42
C PRO A 233 -6.63 14.97 13.02
N ASP A 234 -5.76 14.17 13.62
CA ASP A 234 -4.54 14.66 14.27
C ASP A 234 -3.55 15.31 13.29
N TRP A 235 -3.64 14.95 11.99
CA TRP A 235 -2.78 15.52 10.93
C TRP A 235 -3.58 16.09 9.76
N ALA A 236 -4.90 16.28 9.90
CA ALA A 236 -5.77 16.75 8.82
C ALA A 236 -5.27 18.08 8.22
N GLY A 237 -5.21 18.14 6.88
CA GLY A 237 -4.69 19.30 6.13
C GLY A 237 -3.15 19.38 6.06
N GLY A 238 -2.42 18.55 6.81
CA GLY A 238 -0.96 18.44 6.76
C GLY A 238 -0.47 17.56 5.60
N TYR A 239 0.65 17.95 4.97
CA TYR A 239 1.29 17.12 3.94
C TYR A 239 1.91 15.88 4.57
N VAL A 240 1.69 14.72 3.97
CA VAL A 240 2.05 13.40 4.54
C VAL A 240 3.51 13.30 4.97
N LYS A 241 4.47 13.73 4.17
CA LYS A 241 5.90 13.69 4.52
C LYS A 241 6.28 14.63 5.66
N ALA A 242 5.57 15.74 5.82
CA ALA A 242 5.80 16.66 6.94
C ALA A 242 5.32 16.06 8.27
N ALA A 243 4.33 15.18 8.24
CA ALA A 243 3.78 14.51 9.41
C ALA A 243 4.66 13.37 9.94
N ASP A 244 5.58 12.80 9.15
CA ASP A 244 6.42 11.65 9.54
C ASP A 244 7.03 11.80 10.93
N LYS A 245 7.64 12.95 11.24
CA LYS A 245 8.28 13.19 12.55
C LYS A 245 7.31 13.20 13.73
N SER A 246 6.07 13.60 13.52
CA SER A 246 5.05 13.62 14.56
C SER A 246 4.34 12.27 14.72
N ILE A 247 4.28 11.48 13.65
CA ILE A 247 3.73 10.12 13.67
C ILE A 247 4.66 9.16 14.41
N ILE A 248 5.98 9.38 14.29
CA ILE A 248 7.01 8.54 14.95
C ILE A 248 7.09 8.80 16.47
N LYS A 249 6.63 9.94 16.96
CA LYS A 249 6.64 10.30 18.40
C LYS A 249 5.56 9.58 19.19
#